data_935ea98d6fbbe3539444aa66dc247737
#
_entry.id   935ea98d6fbbe3539444aa66dc247737
#
_cell.length_a   1.000
_cell.length_b   1.000
_cell.length_c   1.000
_cell.angle_alpha   90.00
_cell.angle_beta   90.00
_cell.angle_gamma   90.00
#
_symmetry.space_group_name_H-M   'P 1'
#
loop_
_entity.id
_entity.type
_entity.pdbx_description
1 polymer ?
#
loop_
_entity_poly.entity_id
_entity_poly.type
_entity_poly.pdbx_seq_one_letter_code
_entity_poly.pdbx_strand_id
1 'polypeptide(L)'
;FSWFRLFHIIVGIGIAGSGALALNQYLERHTDQLMDRTKERPLPKGNISPASAHLYGHFLMWGGYLYLAYTVNGLCAIATFICGMSYLYIYTPMKITSSLSTFFGSIPGAMLPIMGWLGKYNNIYEFDSLEPSIIIVLLSLLLFLWQIPHALIITIRYKSDYENAGMKH
;
A
#
# COMPACT_ATOMS: atom_id res chain seq x y z
N PHE A 1 17.37 16.81 11.47
CA PHE A 1 16.05 16.46 10.91
C PHE A 1 15.55 17.65 10.06
N SER A 2 15.12 17.39 8.80
CA SER A 2 14.62 18.42 7.89
C SER A 2 13.10 18.26 7.73
N TRP A 3 12.32 19.25 8.20
CA TRP A 3 10.87 19.30 8.01
C TRP A 3 10.49 19.34 6.52
N PHE A 4 11.32 20.01 5.71
CA PHE A 4 11.14 20.05 4.27
C PHE A 4 11.22 18.65 3.64
N ARG A 5 12.22 17.86 4.03
CA ARG A 5 12.36 16.49 3.54
C ARG A 5 11.20 15.59 4.01
N LEU A 6 10.77 15.71 5.27
CA LEU A 6 9.60 15.00 5.78
C LEU A 6 8.35 15.31 4.96
N PHE A 7 8.13 16.56 4.63
CA PHE A 7 7.02 16.98 3.77
C PHE A 7 7.06 16.24 2.42
N HIS A 8 8.21 16.21 1.75
CA HIS A 8 8.35 15.50 0.47
C HIS A 8 8.15 13.99 0.59
N ILE A 9 8.61 13.37 1.69
CA ILE A 9 8.37 11.95 1.97
C ILE A 9 6.86 11.68 2.07
N ILE A 10 6.15 12.45 2.89
CA ILE A 10 4.70 12.29 3.10
C ILE A 10 3.93 12.48 1.79
N VAL A 11 4.25 13.55 1.05
CA VAL A 11 3.58 13.85 -0.23
C VAL A 11 3.84 12.75 -1.25
N GLY A 12 5.09 12.33 -1.43
CA GLY A 12 5.45 11.32 -2.42
C GLY A 12 4.86 9.94 -2.12
N ILE A 13 4.92 9.49 -0.86
CA ILE A 13 4.28 8.25 -0.42
C ILE A 13 2.76 8.36 -0.58
N GLY A 14 2.17 9.51 -0.24
CA GLY A 14 0.73 9.76 -0.39
C GLY A 14 0.28 9.69 -1.85
N ILE A 15 1.02 10.29 -2.78
CA ILE A 15 0.73 10.23 -4.22
C ILE A 15 0.84 8.79 -4.73
N ALA A 16 1.96 8.09 -4.44
CA ALA A 16 2.17 6.71 -4.86
C ALA A 16 1.10 5.76 -4.27
N GLY A 17 0.80 5.93 -2.98
CA GLY A 17 -0.23 5.16 -2.28
C GLY A 17 -1.63 5.39 -2.85
N SER A 18 -1.99 6.63 -3.18
CA SER A 18 -3.27 6.96 -3.84
C SER A 18 -3.39 6.26 -5.19
N GLY A 19 -2.29 6.22 -5.97
CA GLY A 19 -2.23 5.47 -7.22
C GLY A 19 -2.42 3.97 -7.01
N ALA A 20 -1.73 3.39 -6.02
CA ALA A 20 -1.88 1.97 -5.67
C ALA A 20 -3.31 1.63 -5.23
N LEU A 21 -3.96 2.49 -4.44
CA LEU A 21 -5.36 2.31 -4.03
C LEU A 21 -6.33 2.40 -5.21
N ALA A 22 -6.10 3.31 -6.17
CA ALA A 22 -6.91 3.40 -7.39
C ALA A 22 -6.77 2.13 -8.26
N LEU A 23 -5.53 1.63 -8.40
CA LEU A 23 -5.27 0.36 -9.10
C LEU A 23 -5.86 -0.85 -8.38
N ASN A 24 -5.84 -0.87 -7.05
CA ASN A 24 -6.50 -1.92 -6.28
C ASN A 24 -8.01 -1.94 -6.55
N GLN A 25 -8.69 -0.78 -6.56
CA GLN A 25 -10.10 -0.72 -6.93
C GLN A 25 -10.34 -1.17 -8.39
N TYR A 26 -9.41 -0.89 -9.31
CA TYR A 26 -9.49 -1.39 -10.68
C TYR A 26 -9.38 -2.92 -10.73
N LEU A 27 -8.45 -3.52 -9.99
CA LEU A 27 -8.26 -4.96 -9.92
C LEU A 27 -9.46 -5.66 -9.27
N GLU A 28 -9.98 -5.10 -8.18
CA GLU A 28 -11.09 -5.67 -7.40
C GLU A 28 -12.49 -5.26 -7.91
N ARG A 29 -12.62 -4.51 -9.01
CA ARG A 29 -13.90 -3.94 -9.46
C ARG A 29 -15.04 -4.95 -9.59
N HIS A 30 -14.75 -6.19 -9.94
CA HIS A 30 -15.77 -7.25 -10.09
C HIS A 30 -16.17 -7.84 -8.74
N THR A 31 -15.22 -8.07 -7.83
CA THR A 31 -15.50 -8.53 -6.47
C THR A 31 -16.16 -7.43 -5.64
N ASP A 32 -15.78 -6.18 -5.83
CA ASP A 32 -16.38 -5.01 -5.16
C ASP A 32 -17.89 -4.86 -5.47
N GLN A 33 -18.33 -5.28 -6.67
CA GLN A 33 -19.77 -5.28 -7.03
C GLN A 33 -20.59 -6.28 -6.21
N LEU A 34 -19.97 -7.33 -5.69
CA LEU A 34 -20.62 -8.40 -4.94
C LEU A 34 -20.69 -8.12 -3.43
N MET A 35 -20.05 -7.06 -2.97
CA MET A 35 -19.95 -6.70 -1.56
C MET A 35 -20.79 -5.46 -1.25
N ASP A 36 -21.68 -5.53 -0.28
CA ASP A 36 -22.54 -4.39 0.12
C ASP A 36 -21.72 -3.16 0.54
N ARG A 37 -20.59 -3.38 1.18
CA ARG A 37 -19.67 -2.32 1.62
C ARG A 37 -19.01 -1.56 0.47
N THR A 38 -18.77 -2.21 -0.68
CA THR A 38 -17.93 -1.66 -1.75
C THR A 38 -18.64 -1.47 -3.08
N LYS A 39 -19.84 -2.02 -3.27
CA LYS A 39 -20.65 -1.86 -4.50
C LYS A 39 -20.94 -0.41 -4.87
N GLU A 40 -20.93 0.49 -3.87
CA GLU A 40 -21.17 1.92 -4.03
C GLU A 40 -19.93 2.72 -4.46
N ARG A 41 -18.76 2.08 -4.58
CA ARG A 41 -17.53 2.73 -5.05
C ARG A 41 -17.69 3.24 -6.48
N PRO A 42 -16.94 4.28 -6.89
CA PRO A 42 -17.09 4.90 -8.22
C PRO A 42 -16.94 3.95 -9.40
N LEU A 43 -16.04 2.96 -9.32
CA LEU A 43 -15.81 1.97 -10.36
C LEU A 43 -16.95 0.95 -10.48
N PRO A 44 -17.36 0.24 -9.40
CA PRO A 44 -18.54 -0.64 -9.41
C PRO A 44 -19.82 0.05 -9.90
N LYS A 45 -20.03 1.32 -9.51
CA LYS A 45 -21.18 2.12 -9.97
C LYS A 45 -21.11 2.59 -11.42
N GLY A 46 -19.95 2.46 -12.07
CA GLY A 46 -19.76 2.96 -13.43
C GLY A 46 -19.57 4.48 -13.54
N ASN A 47 -19.37 5.20 -12.43
CA ASN A 47 -19.12 6.65 -12.43
C ASN A 47 -17.76 7.01 -13.02
N ILE A 48 -16.82 6.07 -12.98
CA ILE A 48 -15.47 6.18 -13.57
C ILE A 48 -15.25 4.97 -14.48
N SER A 49 -14.74 5.20 -15.69
CA SER A 49 -14.40 4.11 -16.58
C SER A 49 -13.21 3.29 -16.06
N PRO A 50 -13.19 1.96 -16.22
CA PRO A 50 -12.04 1.14 -15.83
C PRO A 50 -10.72 1.60 -16.47
N ALA A 51 -10.77 2.05 -17.74
CA ALA A 51 -9.61 2.56 -18.45
C ALA A 51 -9.05 3.85 -17.79
N SER A 52 -9.95 4.78 -17.43
CA SER A 52 -9.55 6.01 -16.75
C SER A 52 -8.94 5.73 -15.37
N ALA A 53 -9.54 4.82 -14.59
CA ALA A 53 -9.02 4.46 -13.28
C ALA A 53 -7.64 3.77 -13.37
N HIS A 54 -7.46 2.90 -14.37
CA HIS A 54 -6.18 2.23 -14.63
C HIS A 54 -5.09 3.24 -15.01
N LEU A 55 -5.38 4.14 -15.97
CA LEU A 55 -4.43 5.16 -16.40
C LEU A 55 -4.06 6.13 -15.27
N TYR A 56 -5.08 6.63 -14.57
CA TYR A 56 -4.89 7.58 -13.45
C TYR A 56 -4.12 6.93 -12.29
N GLY A 57 -4.44 5.69 -11.94
CA GLY A 57 -3.73 4.94 -10.91
C GLY A 57 -2.25 4.75 -11.24
N HIS A 58 -1.92 4.38 -12.47
CA HIS A 58 -0.54 4.28 -12.92
C HIS A 58 0.18 5.63 -12.95
N PHE A 59 -0.49 6.69 -13.44
CA PHE A 59 0.08 8.03 -13.46
C PHE A 59 0.46 8.51 -12.06
N LEU A 60 -0.43 8.35 -11.07
CA LEU A 60 -0.13 8.73 -9.69
C LEU A 60 0.96 7.84 -9.08
N MET A 61 0.87 6.53 -9.26
CA MET A 61 1.82 5.60 -8.65
C MET A 61 3.25 5.85 -9.16
N TRP A 62 3.43 5.90 -10.48
CA TRP A 62 4.75 6.17 -11.08
C TRP A 62 5.19 7.61 -10.81
N GLY A 63 4.29 8.58 -10.87
CA GLY A 63 4.57 9.97 -10.52
C GLY A 63 5.07 10.12 -9.08
N GLY A 64 4.46 9.40 -8.13
CA GLY A 64 4.91 9.37 -6.73
C GLY A 64 6.30 8.75 -6.56
N TYR A 65 6.61 7.66 -7.26
CA TYR A 65 7.94 7.03 -7.21
C TYR A 65 9.02 7.97 -7.79
N LEU A 66 8.76 8.55 -8.95
CA LEU A 66 9.68 9.52 -9.58
C LEU A 66 9.85 10.77 -8.71
N TYR A 67 8.76 11.27 -8.14
CA TYR A 67 8.80 12.39 -7.21
C TYR A 67 9.71 12.08 -6.01
N LEU A 68 9.55 10.92 -5.35
CA LEU A 68 10.41 10.50 -4.24
C LEU A 68 11.87 10.36 -4.65
N ALA A 69 12.13 9.75 -5.81
CA ALA A 69 13.49 9.57 -6.31
C ALA A 69 14.20 10.91 -6.53
N TYR A 70 13.46 11.92 -7.01
CA TYR A 70 14.02 13.24 -7.31
C TYR A 70 14.11 14.16 -6.08
N THR A 71 13.06 14.19 -5.23
CA THR A 71 12.96 15.16 -4.12
C THR A 71 13.49 14.62 -2.78
N VAL A 72 13.59 13.31 -2.63
CA VAL A 72 14.04 12.64 -1.38
C VAL A 72 15.31 11.86 -1.65
N ASN A 73 15.17 10.63 -2.14
CA ASN A 73 16.27 9.76 -2.58
C ASN A 73 15.74 8.46 -3.24
N GLY A 74 16.64 7.74 -3.91
CA GLY A 74 16.32 6.47 -4.57
C GLY A 74 15.93 5.34 -3.61
N LEU A 75 16.46 5.32 -2.37
CA LEU A 75 16.15 4.26 -1.38
C LEU A 75 14.70 4.33 -0.93
N CYS A 76 14.20 5.53 -0.60
CA CYS A 76 12.81 5.76 -0.25
C CYS A 76 11.88 5.42 -1.42
N ALA A 77 12.25 5.83 -2.65
CA ALA A 77 11.48 5.52 -3.85
C ALA A 77 11.40 4.01 -4.11
N ILE A 78 12.52 3.27 -4.02
CA ILE A 78 12.54 1.81 -4.20
C ILE A 78 11.73 1.10 -3.12
N ALA A 79 11.86 1.49 -1.86
CA ALA A 79 11.08 0.92 -0.78
C ALA A 79 9.57 1.14 -0.99
N THR A 80 9.18 2.34 -1.42
CA THR A 80 7.78 2.67 -1.74
C THR A 80 7.29 1.88 -2.97
N PHE A 81 8.13 1.68 -3.98
CA PHE A 81 7.84 0.84 -5.14
C PHE A 81 7.61 -0.62 -4.74
N ILE A 82 8.52 -1.22 -3.95
CA ILE A 82 8.38 -2.60 -3.47
C ILE A 82 7.09 -2.76 -2.66
N CYS A 83 6.77 -1.79 -1.79
CA CYS A 83 5.54 -1.77 -1.02
C CYS A 83 4.29 -1.78 -1.94
N GLY A 84 4.22 -0.88 -2.92
CA GLY A 84 3.11 -0.80 -3.87
C GLY A 84 2.96 -2.06 -4.72
N MET A 85 4.08 -2.63 -5.20
CA MET A 85 4.07 -3.89 -5.97
C MET A 85 3.60 -5.07 -5.12
N SER A 86 4.09 -5.21 -3.87
CA SER A 86 3.65 -6.27 -2.97
C SER A 86 2.15 -6.16 -2.65
N TYR A 87 1.64 -4.95 -2.46
CA TYR A 87 0.22 -4.70 -2.24
C TYR A 87 -0.64 -5.10 -3.43
N LEU A 88 -0.27 -4.68 -4.65
CA LEU A 88 -1.09 -4.90 -5.85
C LEU A 88 -0.98 -6.31 -6.40
N TYR A 89 0.23 -6.89 -6.45
CA TYR A 89 0.48 -8.13 -7.18
C TYR A 89 0.66 -9.36 -6.28
N ILE A 90 0.83 -9.18 -4.98
CA ILE A 90 0.88 -10.29 -4.02
C ILE A 90 -0.40 -10.29 -3.18
N TYR A 91 -0.63 -9.25 -2.40
CA TYR A 91 -1.76 -9.23 -1.46
C TYR A 91 -3.12 -9.25 -2.16
N THR A 92 -3.34 -8.37 -3.15
CA THR A 92 -4.66 -8.25 -3.80
C THR A 92 -5.15 -9.56 -4.42
N PRO A 93 -4.36 -10.31 -5.23
CA PRO A 93 -4.81 -11.58 -5.76
C PRO A 93 -4.92 -12.69 -4.70
N MET A 94 -4.12 -12.63 -3.63
CA MET A 94 -4.18 -13.62 -2.55
C MET A 94 -5.49 -13.58 -1.77
N LYS A 95 -6.22 -12.48 -1.73
CA LYS A 95 -7.54 -12.40 -1.06
C LYS A 95 -8.54 -13.45 -1.56
N ILE A 96 -8.45 -13.83 -2.83
CA ILE A 96 -9.34 -14.84 -3.43
C ILE A 96 -8.75 -16.25 -3.26
N THR A 97 -7.43 -16.38 -3.24
CA THR A 97 -6.76 -17.68 -3.35
C THR A 97 -6.33 -18.28 -2.02
N SER A 98 -6.05 -17.46 -1.00
CA SER A 98 -5.43 -17.93 0.24
C SER A 98 -5.82 -17.11 1.47
N SER A 99 -6.05 -17.77 2.61
CA SER A 99 -6.21 -17.13 3.92
C SER A 99 -4.92 -16.45 4.42
N LEU A 100 -3.74 -16.78 3.85
CA LEU A 100 -2.49 -16.09 4.13
C LEU A 100 -2.47 -14.63 3.62
N SER A 101 -3.50 -14.21 2.86
CA SER A 101 -3.63 -12.83 2.39
C SER A 101 -3.54 -11.80 3.53
N THR A 102 -4.09 -12.10 4.71
CA THR A 102 -4.01 -11.23 5.89
C THR A 102 -2.56 -10.99 6.32
N PHE A 103 -1.74 -12.06 6.33
CA PHE A 103 -0.31 -11.97 6.67
C PHE A 103 0.45 -11.10 5.65
N PHE A 104 0.30 -11.40 4.36
CA PHE A 104 0.96 -10.61 3.30
C PHE A 104 0.43 -9.17 3.20
N GLY A 105 -0.85 -8.95 3.51
CA GLY A 105 -1.45 -7.62 3.58
C GLY A 105 -0.94 -6.76 4.73
N SER A 106 -0.32 -7.36 5.75
CA SER A 106 0.28 -6.63 6.86
C SER A 106 1.66 -6.03 6.49
N ILE A 107 2.33 -6.57 5.47
CA ILE A 107 3.67 -6.11 5.05
C ILE A 107 3.66 -4.65 4.57
N PRO A 108 2.76 -4.21 3.65
CA PRO A 108 2.73 -2.82 3.22
C PRO A 108 2.57 -1.80 4.35
N GLY A 109 1.72 -2.10 5.33
CA GLY A 109 1.55 -1.23 6.51
C GLY A 109 2.80 -1.15 7.37
N ALA A 110 3.53 -2.26 7.53
CA ALA A 110 4.76 -2.33 8.29
C ALA A 110 5.94 -1.62 7.60
N MET A 111 5.88 -1.39 6.30
CA MET A 111 6.95 -0.72 5.55
C MET A 111 6.97 0.81 5.74
N LEU A 112 5.90 1.43 6.25
CA LEU A 112 5.83 2.89 6.40
C LEU A 112 6.97 3.49 7.25
N PRO A 113 7.30 2.98 8.45
CA PRO A 113 8.44 3.47 9.21
C PRO A 113 9.78 3.29 8.48
N ILE A 114 9.94 2.17 7.76
CA ILE A 114 11.15 1.88 6.98
C ILE A 114 11.31 2.90 5.85
N MET A 115 10.24 3.21 5.12
CA MET A 115 10.27 4.21 4.05
C MET A 115 10.64 5.60 4.59
N GLY A 116 10.06 6.01 5.72
CA GLY A 116 10.39 7.27 6.38
C GLY A 116 11.86 7.30 6.85
N TRP A 117 12.37 6.20 7.38
CA TRP A 117 13.75 6.07 7.82
C TRP A 117 14.73 6.12 6.65
N LEU A 118 14.47 5.37 5.57
CA LEU A 118 15.29 5.40 4.36
C LEU A 118 15.30 6.79 3.69
N GLY A 119 14.22 7.54 3.82
CA GLY A 119 14.13 8.92 3.34
C GLY A 119 15.06 9.91 4.07
N LYS A 120 15.67 9.52 5.20
CA LYS A 120 16.64 10.34 5.93
C LYS A 120 17.96 10.50 5.17
N TYR A 121 18.39 9.49 4.44
CA TYR A 121 19.72 9.45 3.80
C TYR A 121 19.77 10.28 2.52
N ASN A 122 20.97 10.78 2.16
CA ASN A 122 21.13 11.60 0.96
C ASN A 122 21.42 10.77 -0.29
N ASN A 123 22.10 9.65 -0.12
CA ASN A 123 22.47 8.77 -1.21
C ASN A 123 22.65 7.31 -0.73
N ILE A 124 22.80 6.39 -1.70
CA ILE A 124 22.97 4.96 -1.44
C ILE A 124 24.31 4.63 -0.77
N TYR A 125 25.32 5.51 -0.88
CA TYR A 125 26.64 5.27 -0.34
C TYR A 125 26.72 5.53 1.19
N GLU A 126 25.71 6.16 1.77
CA GLU A 126 25.57 6.30 3.21
C GLU A 126 25.08 5.00 3.89
N PHE A 127 24.93 3.92 3.14
CA PHE A 127 24.40 2.62 3.60
C PHE A 127 25.29 1.95 4.65
N ASP A 128 26.61 2.20 4.63
CA ASP A 128 27.55 1.62 5.61
C ASP A 128 27.29 2.11 7.06
N SER A 129 26.53 3.19 7.21
CA SER A 129 26.08 3.72 8.50
C SER A 129 24.65 3.32 8.88
N LEU A 130 24.02 2.43 8.09
CA LEU A 130 22.67 1.94 8.29
C LEU A 130 22.61 0.87 9.40
N GLU A 131 22.88 1.24 10.64
CA GLU A 131 22.34 0.45 11.73
C GLU A 131 20.83 0.66 11.77
N PRO A 132 20.02 -0.37 11.54
CA PRO A 132 18.58 -0.24 11.72
C PRO A 132 18.35 0.16 13.17
N SER A 133 17.86 1.39 13.37
CA SER A 133 17.47 1.80 14.70
C SER A 133 16.49 0.76 15.23
N ILE A 134 16.76 0.16 16.37
CA ILE A 134 15.87 -0.81 17.01
C ILE A 134 14.44 -0.28 17.10
N ILE A 135 14.29 1.04 17.24
CA ILE A 135 12.99 1.73 17.26
C ILE A 135 12.23 1.52 15.94
N ILE A 136 12.90 1.63 14.78
CA ILE A 136 12.26 1.44 13.48
C ILE A 136 11.80 0.00 13.30
N VAL A 137 12.65 -0.95 13.71
CA VAL A 137 12.32 -2.39 13.67
C VAL A 137 11.11 -2.69 14.57
N LEU A 138 11.13 -2.20 15.81
CA LEU A 138 10.04 -2.40 16.76
C LEU A 138 8.74 -1.73 16.29
N LEU A 139 8.81 -0.52 15.72
CA LEU A 139 7.64 0.16 15.19
C LEU A 139 7.05 -0.56 13.97
N SER A 140 7.90 -1.04 13.06
CA SER A 140 7.47 -1.84 11.91
C SER A 140 6.83 -3.16 12.35
N LEU A 141 7.42 -3.84 13.33
CA LEU A 141 6.87 -5.06 13.90
C LEU A 141 5.52 -4.81 14.60
N LEU A 142 5.41 -3.72 15.36
CA LEU A 142 4.16 -3.31 16.00
C LEU A 142 3.05 -3.10 14.95
N LEU A 143 3.33 -2.36 13.89
CA LEU A 143 2.37 -2.12 12.81
C LEU A 143 2.01 -3.42 12.09
N PHE A 144 2.99 -4.29 11.83
CA PHE A 144 2.75 -5.61 11.24
C PHE A 144 1.78 -6.44 12.10
N LEU A 145 2.08 -6.57 13.39
CA LEU A 145 1.24 -7.33 14.32
C LEU A 145 -0.14 -6.71 14.51
N TRP A 146 -0.24 -5.39 14.52
CA TRP A 146 -1.53 -4.67 14.64
C TRP A 146 -2.43 -4.88 13.40
N GLN A 147 -1.86 -4.94 12.21
CA GLN A 147 -2.62 -5.14 10.97
C GLN A 147 -3.37 -6.48 10.94
N ILE A 148 -2.81 -7.53 11.54
CA ILE A 148 -3.43 -8.87 11.53
C ILE A 148 -4.79 -8.86 12.23
N PRO A 149 -4.92 -8.52 13.53
CA PRO A 149 -6.22 -8.47 14.20
C PRO A 149 -7.15 -7.44 13.57
N HIS A 150 -6.62 -6.31 13.07
CA HIS A 150 -7.41 -5.31 12.38
C HIS A 150 -8.10 -5.90 11.13
N ALA A 151 -7.36 -6.59 10.28
CA ALA A 151 -7.90 -7.23 9.09
C ALA A 151 -8.91 -8.35 9.44
N LEU A 152 -8.60 -9.17 10.45
CA LEU A 152 -9.50 -10.23 10.91
C LEU A 152 -10.83 -9.68 11.44
N ILE A 153 -10.81 -8.60 12.22
CA ILE A 153 -12.03 -7.95 12.72
C ILE A 153 -12.88 -7.44 11.55
N ILE A 154 -12.28 -6.83 10.53
CA ILE A 154 -13.00 -6.40 9.33
C ILE A 154 -13.64 -7.60 8.62
N THR A 155 -12.90 -8.68 8.45
CA THR A 155 -13.39 -9.91 7.80
C THR A 155 -14.57 -10.53 8.58
N ILE A 156 -14.48 -10.59 9.90
CA ILE A 156 -15.55 -11.11 10.75
C ILE A 156 -16.79 -10.20 10.64
N ARG A 157 -16.59 -8.89 10.70
CA ARG A 157 -17.70 -7.90 10.63
C ARG A 157 -18.44 -7.95 9.28
N TYR A 158 -17.75 -8.21 8.19
CA TYR A 158 -18.29 -8.23 6.84
C TYR A 158 -18.24 -9.64 6.21
N LYS A 159 -18.42 -10.67 7.05
CA LYS A 159 -18.29 -12.07 6.64
C LYS A 159 -19.13 -12.41 5.41
N SER A 160 -20.40 -12.00 5.39
CA SER A 160 -21.29 -12.23 4.25
C SER A 160 -20.79 -11.61 2.95
N ASP A 161 -20.22 -10.41 3.01
CA ASP A 161 -19.64 -9.74 1.85
C ASP A 161 -18.45 -10.53 1.29
N TYR A 162 -17.56 -11.01 2.18
CA TYR A 162 -16.38 -11.80 1.79
C TYR A 162 -16.79 -13.16 1.19
N GLU A 163 -17.81 -13.81 1.75
CA GLU A 163 -18.36 -15.06 1.22
C GLU A 163 -18.99 -14.85 -0.17
N ASN A 164 -19.80 -13.80 -0.35
CA ASN A 164 -20.42 -13.44 -1.62
C ASN A 164 -19.38 -13.12 -2.70
N ALA A 165 -18.26 -12.50 -2.33
CA ALA A 165 -17.16 -12.19 -3.22
C ALA A 165 -16.20 -13.37 -3.47
N GLY A 166 -16.42 -14.53 -2.83
CA GLY A 166 -15.55 -15.71 -2.95
C GLY A 166 -14.16 -15.53 -2.36
N MET A 167 -13.98 -14.57 -1.44
CA MET A 167 -12.70 -14.30 -0.79
C MET A 167 -12.44 -15.32 0.33
N LYS A 168 -11.18 -15.77 0.42
CA LYS A 168 -10.73 -16.68 1.49
C LYS A 168 -10.22 -15.88 2.69
N HIS A 169 -10.57 -16.33 3.89
CA HIS A 169 -10.23 -15.71 5.17
C HIS A 169 -10.00 -16.76 6.28
#